data_3b8e340b8f3caa4151ea9fad73a30388
#
_entry.id   3b8e340b8f3caa4151ea9fad73a30388
#
_cell.length_a   1.000
_cell.length_b   1.000
_cell.length_c   1.000
_cell.angle_alpha   90.00
_cell.angle_beta   90.00
_cell.angle_gamma   90.00
#
_symmetry.space_group_name_H-M   'P 1'
#
loop_
_entity.id
_entity.type
_entity.pdbx_description
1 polymer ?
#
loop_
_entity_poly.entity_id
_entity_poly.type
_entity_poly.pdbx_seq_one_letter_code
_entity_poly.pdbx_strand_id
1 'polypeptide(L)'
;MNLLTKTSILGFNWQQKYFDERNAKAISQRYELSEVLSNLLSMREVALDEIENFLTPKIKTSLPDPFELGDMEKAVSHVIAAINQNKKITIFADYDVDGATSSALLKRFFREIGVDVGIYIPDRILEGYGPNSQALLNLKKSGTDLVITLDCGTVAFKPLTDAKEAGLDVIVIDHHLGVLEKPDSIAVINPNLLDETFPHKNLCAAGVTFLFAVAINKKLRESGFYSVQNPPLEGGL
;
A
#
# COMPACT_ATOMS: atom_id res chain seq x y z
N MET A 1 19.10 9.85 -36.01
CA MET A 1 19.13 8.45 -36.51
C MET A 1 17.72 8.08 -36.94
N ASN A 2 17.51 7.81 -38.28
CA ASN A 2 16.19 7.55 -38.82
C ASN A 2 15.65 6.22 -38.27
N LEU A 3 14.66 6.31 -37.41
CA LEU A 3 13.92 5.15 -36.93
C LEU A 3 13.16 4.55 -38.08
N LEU A 4 13.62 3.40 -38.52
CA LEU A 4 12.88 2.55 -39.45
C LEU A 4 11.55 2.19 -38.78
N THR A 5 10.47 2.80 -39.25
CA THR A 5 9.11 2.34 -38.98
C THR A 5 8.97 0.97 -39.61
N LYS A 6 9.30 -0.09 -38.85
CA LYS A 6 9.07 -1.46 -39.31
C LYS A 6 7.67 -1.85 -38.92
N THR A 7 6.83 -2.06 -39.88
CA THR A 7 5.53 -2.72 -39.67
C THR A 7 5.77 -4.15 -39.21
N SER A 8 5.24 -4.55 -38.09
CA SER A 8 5.32 -5.92 -37.57
C SER A 8 4.45 -6.86 -38.43
N ILE A 9 4.64 -8.18 -38.27
CA ILE A 9 3.82 -9.20 -38.92
C ILE A 9 2.32 -9.02 -38.60
N LEU A 10 2.00 -8.44 -37.42
CA LEU A 10 0.63 -8.14 -36.99
C LEU A 10 0.12 -6.77 -37.46
N GLY A 11 0.84 -6.07 -38.34
CA GLY A 11 0.43 -4.78 -38.89
C GLY A 11 0.68 -3.56 -37.97
N PHE A 12 1.35 -3.74 -36.83
CA PHE A 12 1.69 -2.63 -35.92
C PHE A 12 2.96 -1.90 -36.35
N ASN A 13 2.93 -0.58 -36.30
CA ASN A 13 4.12 0.25 -36.49
C ASN A 13 4.82 0.47 -35.15
N TRP A 14 6.08 0.02 -35.05
CA TRP A 14 6.91 0.25 -33.90
C TRP A 14 7.52 1.66 -33.96
N GLN A 15 7.34 2.44 -32.91
CA GLN A 15 7.96 3.75 -32.76
C GLN A 15 8.79 3.76 -31.47
N GLN A 16 9.99 4.33 -31.55
CA GLN A 16 10.80 4.55 -30.35
C GLN A 16 10.23 5.74 -29.60
N LYS A 17 10.01 5.58 -28.28
CA LYS A 17 9.66 6.69 -27.40
C LYS A 17 10.81 7.72 -27.42
N TYR A 18 10.46 9.00 -27.46
CA TYR A 18 11.45 10.08 -27.36
C TYR A 18 12.22 10.00 -26.04
N PHE A 19 13.50 10.34 -26.07
CA PHE A 19 14.33 10.49 -24.89
C PHE A 19 15.40 11.55 -25.15
N ASP A 20 15.93 12.14 -24.11
CA ASP A 20 17.05 13.09 -24.21
C ASP A 20 18.38 12.33 -24.38
N GLU A 21 18.92 12.38 -25.61
CA GLU A 21 20.20 11.73 -25.95
C GLU A 21 21.38 12.28 -25.14
N ARG A 22 21.34 13.57 -24.74
CA ARG A 22 22.40 14.17 -23.93
C ARG A 22 22.37 13.62 -22.52
N ASN A 23 21.17 13.51 -21.94
CA ASN A 23 20.96 12.90 -20.62
C ASN A 23 21.39 11.43 -20.65
N ALA A 24 20.95 10.66 -21.65
CA ALA A 24 21.35 9.26 -21.79
C ALA A 24 22.87 9.08 -21.87
N LYS A 25 23.56 9.94 -22.62
CA LYS A 25 25.02 9.94 -22.72
C LYS A 25 25.70 10.30 -21.39
N ALA A 26 25.17 11.29 -20.67
CA ALA A 26 25.67 11.68 -19.34
C ALA A 26 25.51 10.53 -18.34
N ILE A 27 24.36 9.83 -18.34
CA ILE A 27 24.10 8.64 -17.53
C ILE A 27 25.12 7.55 -17.85
N SER A 28 25.30 7.23 -19.16
CA SER A 28 26.26 6.19 -19.59
C SER A 28 27.68 6.47 -19.12
N GLN A 29 28.14 7.72 -19.28
CA GLN A 29 29.51 8.12 -18.90
C GLN A 29 29.71 8.16 -17.39
N ARG A 30 28.74 8.67 -16.64
CA ARG A 30 28.90 8.86 -15.19
C ARG A 30 28.78 7.55 -14.39
N TYR A 31 27.93 6.64 -14.85
CA TYR A 31 27.61 5.40 -14.15
C TYR A 31 28.14 4.15 -14.85
N GLU A 32 28.93 4.33 -15.94
CA GLU A 32 29.52 3.22 -16.72
C GLU A 32 28.47 2.19 -17.21
N LEU A 33 27.26 2.69 -17.53
CA LEU A 33 26.15 1.86 -17.98
C LEU A 33 26.16 1.68 -19.49
N SER A 34 25.58 0.55 -19.94
CA SER A 34 25.37 0.32 -21.37
C SER A 34 24.47 1.40 -22.00
N GLU A 35 24.67 1.65 -23.30
CA GLU A 35 23.84 2.61 -24.07
C GLU A 35 22.35 2.30 -23.95
N VAL A 36 21.98 1.02 -24.06
CA VAL A 36 20.58 0.58 -23.97
C VAL A 36 19.96 0.94 -22.63
N LEU A 37 20.65 0.64 -21.53
CA LEU A 37 20.15 0.94 -20.18
C LEU A 37 20.06 2.45 -19.94
N SER A 38 21.06 3.19 -20.39
CA SER A 38 21.09 4.66 -20.27
C SER A 38 19.95 5.32 -21.06
N ASN A 39 19.64 4.80 -22.26
CA ASN A 39 18.50 5.26 -23.05
C ASN A 39 17.17 4.97 -22.34
N LEU A 40 17.02 3.78 -21.75
CA LEU A 40 15.82 3.41 -20.99
C LEU A 40 15.61 4.28 -19.75
N LEU A 41 16.69 4.59 -19.02
CA LEU A 41 16.63 5.48 -17.85
C LEU A 41 16.25 6.91 -18.26
N SER A 42 16.84 7.40 -19.36
CA SER A 42 16.49 8.71 -19.92
C SER A 42 15.04 8.76 -20.42
N MET A 43 14.53 7.68 -21.06
CA MET A 43 13.11 7.55 -21.45
C MET A 43 12.14 7.56 -20.25
N ARG A 44 12.60 7.15 -19.09
CA ARG A 44 11.84 7.16 -17.82
C ARG A 44 12.02 8.45 -17.02
N GLU A 45 12.78 9.39 -17.57
CA GLU A 45 13.02 10.70 -16.94
C GLU A 45 13.66 10.61 -15.54
N VAL A 46 14.43 9.52 -15.29
CA VAL A 46 15.16 9.37 -14.03
C VAL A 46 16.23 10.44 -13.95
N ALA A 47 16.21 11.24 -12.88
CA ALA A 47 17.20 12.29 -12.67
C ALA A 47 18.62 11.73 -12.50
N LEU A 48 19.62 12.47 -12.95
CA LEU A 48 21.01 11.99 -13.01
C LEU A 48 21.55 11.59 -11.63
N ASP A 49 21.13 12.26 -10.57
CA ASP A 49 21.52 11.99 -9.18
C ASP A 49 20.70 10.87 -8.54
N GLU A 50 19.58 10.46 -9.13
CA GLU A 50 18.73 9.38 -8.65
C GLU A 50 19.07 8.00 -9.26
N ILE A 51 19.94 7.96 -10.29
CA ILE A 51 20.25 6.72 -11.03
C ILE A 51 20.73 5.60 -10.12
N GLU A 52 21.65 5.89 -9.20
CA GLU A 52 22.17 4.84 -8.28
C GLU A 52 21.08 4.27 -7.39
N ASN A 53 20.24 5.13 -6.82
CA ASN A 53 19.13 4.70 -5.97
C ASN A 53 18.05 3.97 -6.77
N PHE A 54 17.80 4.40 -8.01
CA PHE A 54 16.84 3.72 -8.90
C PHE A 54 17.29 2.29 -9.28
N LEU A 55 18.58 2.11 -9.55
CA LEU A 55 19.15 0.80 -9.94
C LEU A 55 19.40 -0.12 -8.76
N THR A 56 19.70 0.43 -7.60
CA THR A 56 20.04 -0.31 -6.38
C THR A 56 19.31 0.26 -5.17
N PRO A 57 17.98 0.15 -5.15
CA PRO A 57 17.18 0.73 -4.07
C PRO A 57 17.46 -0.01 -2.74
N LYS A 58 17.62 0.77 -1.67
CA LYS A 58 17.82 0.25 -0.31
C LYS A 58 16.68 0.75 0.57
N ILE A 59 16.01 -0.14 1.28
CA ILE A 59 14.91 0.22 2.19
C ILE A 59 15.36 1.34 3.15
N LYS A 60 16.57 1.22 3.71
CA LYS A 60 17.11 2.20 4.68
C LYS A 60 17.15 3.64 4.15
N THR A 61 17.38 3.84 2.86
CA THR A 61 17.54 5.16 2.23
C THR A 61 16.36 5.57 1.36
N SER A 62 15.53 4.61 0.96
CA SER A 62 14.43 4.84 0.00
C SER A 62 13.05 4.69 0.61
N LEU A 63 12.95 4.26 1.89
CA LEU A 63 11.68 4.18 2.57
C LEU A 63 11.18 5.59 2.89
N PRO A 64 10.01 6.01 2.36
CA PRO A 64 9.43 7.29 2.70
C PRO A 64 8.93 7.30 4.17
N ASP A 65 8.76 8.48 4.76
CA ASP A 65 8.07 8.56 6.05
C ASP A 65 6.60 8.16 5.85
N PRO A 66 6.12 7.08 6.49
CA PRO A 66 4.76 6.63 6.32
C PRO A 66 3.72 7.67 6.77
N PHE A 67 4.09 8.60 7.64
CA PHE A 67 3.18 9.65 8.12
C PHE A 67 2.97 10.80 7.13
N GLU A 68 3.67 10.80 5.99
CA GLU A 68 3.36 11.68 4.86
C GLU A 68 2.10 11.23 4.10
N LEU A 69 1.67 9.95 4.24
CA LEU A 69 0.38 9.48 3.72
C LEU A 69 -0.77 10.04 4.55
N GLY A 70 -1.75 10.58 3.90
CA GLY A 70 -2.97 11.08 4.51
C GLY A 70 -3.68 10.01 5.36
N ASP A 71 -4.33 10.43 6.44
CA ASP A 71 -5.01 9.58 7.42
C ASP A 71 -4.14 8.53 8.14
N MET A 72 -2.83 8.40 7.86
CA MET A 72 -1.94 7.42 8.48
C MET A 72 -1.89 7.57 10.00
N GLU A 73 -1.68 8.79 10.51
CA GLU A 73 -1.62 9.04 11.96
C GLU A 73 -2.93 8.67 12.65
N LYS A 74 -4.07 8.99 12.04
CA LYS A 74 -5.40 8.68 12.56
C LYS A 74 -5.65 7.17 12.61
N ALA A 75 -5.30 6.47 11.54
CA ALA A 75 -5.42 5.01 11.44
C ALA A 75 -4.56 4.30 12.48
N VAL A 76 -3.28 4.67 12.59
CA VAL A 76 -2.33 4.09 13.53
C VAL A 76 -2.78 4.31 14.97
N SER A 77 -3.20 5.52 15.31
CA SER A 77 -3.70 5.84 16.65
C SER A 77 -4.91 5.00 17.02
N HIS A 78 -5.82 4.76 16.05
CA HIS A 78 -7.01 3.93 16.27
C HIS A 78 -6.64 2.45 16.46
N VAL A 79 -5.70 1.91 15.67
CA VAL A 79 -5.21 0.53 15.85
C VAL A 79 -4.54 0.33 17.20
N ILE A 80 -3.70 1.27 17.64
CA ILE A 80 -3.05 1.19 18.95
C ILE A 80 -4.10 1.22 20.09
N ALA A 81 -5.11 2.07 19.97
CA ALA A 81 -6.20 2.09 20.93
C ALA A 81 -6.98 0.76 20.94
N ALA A 82 -7.23 0.17 19.78
CA ALA A 82 -7.88 -1.14 19.65
C ALA A 82 -7.03 -2.25 20.31
N ILE A 83 -5.71 -2.26 20.09
CA ILE A 83 -4.78 -3.21 20.73
C ILE A 83 -4.83 -3.06 22.25
N ASN A 84 -4.70 -1.84 22.77
CA ASN A 84 -4.70 -1.56 24.22
C ASN A 84 -6.03 -1.93 24.91
N GLN A 85 -7.13 -1.90 24.16
CA GLN A 85 -8.47 -2.27 24.63
C GLN A 85 -8.81 -3.76 24.37
N ASN A 86 -7.87 -4.56 23.86
CA ASN A 86 -8.10 -5.95 23.45
C ASN A 86 -9.30 -6.13 22.50
N LYS A 87 -9.53 -5.16 21.61
CA LYS A 87 -10.57 -5.23 20.59
C LYS A 87 -10.25 -6.33 19.58
N LYS A 88 -11.30 -7.00 19.10
CA LYS A 88 -11.18 -8.00 18.04
C LYS A 88 -10.99 -7.33 16.69
N ILE A 89 -9.83 -7.54 16.08
CA ILE A 89 -9.46 -6.99 14.79
C ILE A 89 -9.61 -8.08 13.72
N THR A 90 -10.19 -7.73 12.57
CA THR A 90 -10.28 -8.60 11.40
C THR A 90 -9.74 -7.88 10.17
N ILE A 91 -8.83 -8.53 9.45
CA ILE A 91 -8.36 -8.11 8.13
C ILE A 91 -9.38 -8.59 7.10
N PHE A 92 -9.88 -7.67 6.28
CA PHE A 92 -10.71 -7.96 5.11
C PHE A 92 -9.88 -7.67 3.86
N ALA A 93 -9.51 -8.68 3.08
CA ALA A 93 -8.61 -8.49 1.95
C ALA A 93 -9.23 -8.92 0.62
N ASP A 94 -8.78 -8.30 -0.48
CA ASP A 94 -9.10 -8.82 -1.80
C ASP A 94 -8.49 -10.24 -1.99
N TYR A 95 -9.04 -10.98 -2.94
CA TYR A 95 -8.71 -12.38 -3.22
C TYR A 95 -7.53 -12.55 -4.20
N ASP A 96 -6.97 -11.47 -4.72
CA ASP A 96 -5.85 -11.51 -5.66
C ASP A 96 -4.47 -11.56 -4.96
N VAL A 97 -3.39 -11.47 -5.74
CA VAL A 97 -2.02 -11.59 -5.21
C VAL A 97 -1.67 -10.41 -4.30
N ASP A 98 -2.14 -9.19 -4.61
CA ASP A 98 -1.83 -8.00 -3.81
C ASP A 98 -2.59 -8.05 -2.47
N GLY A 99 -3.89 -8.39 -2.49
CA GLY A 99 -4.69 -8.62 -1.30
C GLY A 99 -4.15 -9.77 -0.43
N ALA A 100 -3.75 -10.89 -1.04
CA ALA A 100 -3.17 -12.04 -0.34
C ALA A 100 -1.82 -11.68 0.31
N THR A 101 -0.94 -10.95 -0.40
CA THR A 101 0.35 -10.51 0.12
C THR A 101 0.17 -9.50 1.25
N SER A 102 -0.72 -8.53 1.08
CA SER A 102 -1.07 -7.54 2.09
C SER A 102 -1.57 -8.18 3.38
N SER A 103 -2.51 -9.13 3.26
CA SER A 103 -3.07 -9.84 4.41
C SER A 103 -2.04 -10.70 5.13
N ALA A 104 -1.18 -11.41 4.40
CA ALA A 104 -0.11 -12.22 4.98
C ALA A 104 0.92 -11.35 5.73
N LEU A 105 1.30 -10.20 5.15
CA LEU A 105 2.22 -9.24 5.76
C LEU A 105 1.64 -8.70 7.08
N LEU A 106 0.42 -8.17 7.04
CA LEU A 106 -0.19 -7.53 8.21
C LEU A 106 -0.52 -8.56 9.30
N LYS A 107 -1.00 -9.76 8.95
CA LYS A 107 -1.23 -10.86 9.90
C LYS A 107 0.07 -11.27 10.59
N ARG A 108 1.18 -11.41 9.83
CA ARG A 108 2.50 -11.72 10.40
C ARG A 108 2.96 -10.64 11.37
N PHE A 109 2.85 -9.36 10.96
CA PHE A 109 3.21 -8.24 11.83
C PHE A 109 2.44 -8.28 13.16
N PHE A 110 1.12 -8.41 13.13
CA PHE A 110 0.32 -8.49 14.35
C PHE A 110 0.69 -9.71 15.22
N ARG A 111 0.92 -10.86 14.61
CA ARG A 111 1.39 -12.06 15.34
C ARG A 111 2.71 -11.82 16.06
N GLU A 112 3.66 -11.17 15.41
CA GLU A 112 4.98 -10.88 16.00
C GLU A 112 4.90 -9.93 17.20
N ILE A 113 3.91 -9.06 17.23
CA ILE A 113 3.65 -8.19 18.40
C ILE A 113 2.67 -8.81 19.41
N GLY A 114 2.31 -10.07 19.25
CA GLY A 114 1.44 -10.80 20.18
C GLY A 114 -0.05 -10.49 20.04
N VAL A 115 -0.48 -9.91 18.93
CA VAL A 115 -1.89 -9.57 18.66
C VAL A 115 -2.49 -10.59 17.69
N ASP A 116 -3.56 -11.27 18.10
CA ASP A 116 -4.28 -12.16 17.17
C ASP A 116 -5.31 -11.37 16.36
N VAL A 117 -5.28 -11.55 15.03
CA VAL A 117 -6.22 -10.92 14.10
C VAL A 117 -6.86 -11.96 13.20
N GLY A 118 -8.16 -11.84 12.93
CA GLY A 118 -8.86 -12.65 11.94
C GLY A 118 -8.50 -12.25 10.51
N ILE A 119 -8.72 -13.15 9.56
CA ILE A 119 -8.70 -12.84 8.13
C ILE A 119 -10.03 -13.23 7.51
N TYR A 120 -10.58 -12.37 6.69
CA TYR A 120 -11.75 -12.61 5.86
C TYR A 120 -11.43 -12.25 4.42
N ILE A 121 -11.63 -13.19 3.51
CA ILE A 121 -11.49 -12.99 2.07
C ILE A 121 -12.83 -13.33 1.43
N PRO A 122 -13.47 -12.39 0.72
CA PRO A 122 -14.77 -12.63 0.11
C PRO A 122 -14.67 -13.66 -1.02
N ASP A 123 -15.73 -14.47 -1.17
CA ASP A 123 -15.85 -15.35 -2.32
C ASP A 123 -16.15 -14.53 -3.57
N ARG A 124 -15.25 -14.62 -4.57
CA ARG A 124 -15.35 -13.86 -5.81
C ARG A 124 -16.68 -14.02 -6.55
N ILE A 125 -17.23 -15.24 -6.51
CA ILE A 125 -18.43 -15.60 -7.29
C ILE A 125 -19.70 -15.22 -6.52
N LEU A 126 -19.72 -15.47 -5.19
CA LEU A 126 -20.90 -15.27 -4.36
C LEU A 126 -21.01 -13.84 -3.80
N GLU A 127 -19.89 -13.19 -3.52
CA GLU A 127 -19.85 -11.91 -2.81
C GLU A 127 -19.32 -10.75 -3.69
N GLY A 128 -18.60 -11.07 -4.77
CA GLY A 128 -18.02 -10.08 -5.67
C GLY A 128 -16.71 -9.49 -5.16
N TYR A 129 -16.35 -8.31 -5.67
CA TYR A 129 -15.13 -7.59 -5.33
C TYR A 129 -15.34 -6.65 -4.15
N GLY A 130 -14.41 -6.68 -3.20
CA GLY A 130 -14.32 -5.71 -2.11
C GLY A 130 -15.35 -5.88 -1.00
N PRO A 131 -15.40 -4.92 -0.06
CA PRO A 131 -16.32 -4.97 1.06
C PRO A 131 -17.77 -4.90 0.60
N ASN A 132 -18.60 -5.78 1.15
CA ASN A 132 -20.05 -5.77 0.98
C ASN A 132 -20.76 -5.67 2.34
N SER A 133 -21.93 -5.08 2.37
CA SER A 133 -22.69 -4.82 3.61
C SER A 133 -22.94 -6.09 4.42
N GLN A 134 -23.30 -7.19 3.75
CA GLN A 134 -23.63 -8.45 4.45
C GLN A 134 -22.42 -9.04 5.16
N ALA A 135 -21.24 -9.05 4.49
CA ALA A 135 -20.00 -9.55 5.06
C ALA A 135 -19.59 -8.71 6.29
N LEU A 136 -19.59 -7.36 6.17
CA LEU A 136 -19.23 -6.47 7.28
C LEU A 136 -20.17 -6.62 8.47
N LEU A 137 -21.48 -6.70 8.24
CA LEU A 137 -22.47 -6.92 9.30
C LEU A 137 -22.32 -8.30 9.95
N ASN A 138 -21.96 -9.33 9.19
CA ASN A 138 -21.68 -10.66 9.74
C ASN A 138 -20.41 -10.67 10.60
N LEU A 139 -19.35 -9.95 10.19
CA LEU A 139 -18.16 -9.74 11.01
C LEU A 139 -18.50 -9.04 12.33
N LYS A 140 -19.31 -7.99 12.29
CA LYS A 140 -19.80 -7.33 13.50
C LYS A 140 -20.55 -8.27 14.43
N LYS A 141 -21.49 -9.06 13.90
CA LYS A 141 -22.26 -10.08 14.66
C LYS A 141 -21.35 -11.13 15.28
N SER A 142 -20.21 -11.46 14.65
CA SER A 142 -19.21 -12.39 15.19
C SER A 142 -18.27 -11.77 16.21
N GLY A 143 -18.54 -10.51 16.61
CA GLY A 143 -17.81 -9.79 17.64
C GLY A 143 -16.58 -9.04 17.15
N THR A 144 -16.41 -8.82 15.84
CA THR A 144 -15.36 -7.93 15.33
C THR A 144 -15.66 -6.48 15.69
N ASP A 145 -14.66 -5.79 16.24
CA ASP A 145 -14.74 -4.38 16.63
C ASP A 145 -14.11 -3.46 15.59
N LEU A 146 -13.04 -3.92 14.95
CA LEU A 146 -12.31 -3.17 13.94
C LEU A 146 -12.06 -4.07 12.71
N VAL A 147 -12.41 -3.58 11.53
CA VAL A 147 -12.01 -4.16 10.24
C VAL A 147 -10.94 -3.29 9.61
N ILE A 148 -9.88 -3.94 9.10
CA ILE A 148 -8.88 -3.29 8.26
C ILE A 148 -9.03 -3.88 6.85
N THR A 149 -9.53 -3.09 5.90
CA THR A 149 -9.63 -3.54 4.51
C THR A 149 -8.29 -3.36 3.80
N LEU A 150 -7.89 -4.33 3.02
CA LEU A 150 -6.62 -4.34 2.28
C LEU A 150 -6.90 -4.56 0.80
N ASP A 151 -6.33 -3.70 -0.05
CA ASP A 151 -6.45 -3.78 -1.51
C ASP A 151 -7.89 -3.60 -2.02
N CYS A 152 -8.72 -2.96 -1.22
CA CYS A 152 -10.11 -2.66 -1.56
C CYS A 152 -10.70 -1.65 -0.56
N GLY A 153 -11.81 -1.04 -0.93
CA GLY A 153 -12.61 -0.24 -0.01
C GLY A 153 -12.70 1.25 -0.32
N THR A 154 -11.80 1.80 -1.12
CA THR A 154 -11.79 3.26 -1.43
C THR A 154 -13.12 3.78 -1.96
N VAL A 155 -13.87 2.97 -2.71
CA VAL A 155 -15.17 3.36 -3.29
C VAL A 155 -16.35 2.55 -2.72
N ALA A 156 -16.17 1.88 -1.59
CA ALA A 156 -17.19 1.05 -0.96
C ALA A 156 -18.13 1.89 -0.07
N PHE A 157 -18.76 2.94 -0.61
CA PHE A 157 -19.54 3.94 0.14
C PHE A 157 -20.64 3.29 0.98
N LYS A 158 -21.60 2.62 0.34
CA LYS A 158 -22.73 2.02 1.05
C LYS A 158 -22.33 0.97 2.07
N PRO A 159 -21.46 -0.02 1.75
CA PRO A 159 -21.02 -1.01 2.73
C PRO A 159 -20.37 -0.39 3.98
N LEU A 160 -19.57 0.68 3.82
CA LEU A 160 -18.89 1.31 4.94
C LEU A 160 -19.85 2.18 5.76
N THR A 161 -20.84 2.83 5.14
CA THR A 161 -21.92 3.49 5.87
C THR A 161 -22.73 2.51 6.71
N ASP A 162 -23.14 1.37 6.12
CA ASP A 162 -23.87 0.31 6.84
C ASP A 162 -23.04 -0.25 8.02
N ALA A 163 -21.72 -0.41 7.85
CA ALA A 163 -20.81 -0.84 8.91
C ALA A 163 -20.75 0.18 10.06
N LYS A 164 -20.60 1.47 9.74
CA LYS A 164 -20.56 2.57 10.70
C LYS A 164 -21.86 2.65 11.49
N GLU A 165 -23.03 2.54 10.83
CA GLU A 165 -24.34 2.53 11.47
C GLU A 165 -24.51 1.35 12.41
N ALA A 166 -23.89 0.20 12.11
CA ALA A 166 -23.85 -0.97 12.97
C ALA A 166 -22.79 -0.87 14.11
N GLY A 167 -22.05 0.21 14.20
CA GLY A 167 -20.99 0.40 15.20
C GLY A 167 -19.75 -0.47 14.94
N LEU A 168 -19.43 -0.74 13.67
CA LEU A 168 -18.20 -1.41 13.26
C LEU A 168 -17.22 -0.38 12.72
N ASP A 169 -16.07 -0.27 13.39
CA ASP A 169 -14.99 0.61 12.93
C ASP A 169 -14.30 -0.01 11.69
N VAL A 170 -14.03 0.81 10.66
CA VAL A 170 -13.33 0.37 9.45
C VAL A 170 -12.19 1.32 9.12
N ILE A 171 -11.01 0.76 8.84
CA ILE A 171 -9.85 1.44 8.27
C ILE A 171 -9.64 0.86 6.87
N VAL A 172 -9.50 1.74 5.88
CA VAL A 172 -9.26 1.36 4.47
C VAL A 172 -7.79 1.55 4.14
N ILE A 173 -7.15 0.49 3.63
CA ILE A 173 -5.79 0.53 3.04
C ILE A 173 -5.90 0.03 1.60
N ASP A 174 -5.70 0.94 0.66
CA ASP A 174 -5.97 0.69 -0.75
C ASP A 174 -4.99 1.45 -1.64
N HIS A 175 -4.98 1.16 -2.94
CA HIS A 175 -4.17 1.86 -3.92
C HIS A 175 -4.92 2.15 -5.22
N HIS A 176 -6.15 1.72 -5.34
CA HIS A 176 -6.99 1.98 -6.51
C HIS A 176 -7.31 3.48 -6.64
N LEU A 177 -7.61 3.91 -7.85
CA LEU A 177 -7.97 5.31 -8.11
C LEU A 177 -9.18 5.70 -7.27
N GLY A 178 -9.00 6.74 -6.48
CA GLY A 178 -10.05 7.31 -5.66
C GLY A 178 -10.92 8.30 -6.42
N VAL A 179 -12.03 8.65 -5.82
CA VAL A 179 -12.88 9.78 -6.21
C VAL A 179 -12.73 10.89 -5.18
N LEU A 180 -13.36 12.03 -5.40
CA LEU A 180 -13.24 13.20 -4.50
C LEU A 180 -13.80 12.92 -3.09
N GLU A 181 -14.85 12.13 -3.02
CA GLU A 181 -15.52 11.78 -1.76
C GLU A 181 -14.84 10.55 -1.13
N LYS A 182 -14.60 10.59 0.19
CA LYS A 182 -14.11 9.45 0.95
C LYS A 182 -15.29 8.66 1.55
N PRO A 183 -15.22 7.33 1.61
CA PRO A 183 -16.26 6.54 2.24
C PRO A 183 -16.28 6.74 3.77
N ASP A 184 -17.42 6.45 4.39
CA ASP A 184 -17.62 6.51 5.84
C ASP A 184 -16.75 5.47 6.56
N SER A 185 -15.54 5.86 6.92
CA SER A 185 -14.56 5.02 7.62
C SER A 185 -13.79 5.83 8.65
N ILE A 186 -13.06 5.16 9.54
CA ILE A 186 -12.15 5.82 10.48
C ILE A 186 -11.04 6.55 9.71
N ALA A 187 -10.46 5.89 8.71
CA ALA A 187 -9.37 6.42 7.92
C ALA A 187 -9.34 5.77 6.54
N VAL A 188 -8.86 6.50 5.53
CA VAL A 188 -8.58 5.98 4.18
C VAL A 188 -7.13 6.27 3.84
N ILE A 189 -6.28 5.24 3.90
CA ILE A 189 -4.87 5.31 3.52
C ILE A 189 -4.76 4.84 2.07
N ASN A 190 -4.61 5.77 1.14
CA ASN A 190 -4.51 5.47 -0.27
C ASN A 190 -3.72 6.56 -0.99
N PRO A 191 -2.56 6.25 -1.60
CA PRO A 191 -1.73 7.23 -2.29
C PRO A 191 -2.41 7.83 -3.53
N ASN A 192 -3.47 7.20 -4.05
CA ASN A 192 -4.18 7.60 -5.28
C ASN A 192 -5.51 8.32 -5.03
N LEU A 193 -5.74 8.84 -3.81
CA LEU A 193 -6.82 9.79 -3.58
C LEU A 193 -6.55 11.10 -4.33
N LEU A 194 -7.60 11.78 -4.76
CA LEU A 194 -7.47 13.02 -5.56
C LEU A 194 -6.82 14.16 -4.79
N ASP A 195 -7.02 14.23 -3.48
CA ASP A 195 -6.45 15.23 -2.57
C ASP A 195 -5.14 14.80 -1.90
N GLU A 196 -4.61 13.61 -2.25
CA GLU A 196 -3.39 13.08 -1.65
C GLU A 196 -2.14 13.68 -2.32
N THR A 197 -1.18 14.09 -1.49
CA THR A 197 0.09 14.71 -1.94
C THR A 197 1.29 13.76 -1.86
N PHE A 198 1.12 12.58 -1.30
CA PHE A 198 2.18 11.58 -1.18
C PHE A 198 2.78 11.23 -2.56
N PRO A 199 4.13 11.29 -2.72
CA PRO A 199 4.75 11.25 -4.05
C PRO A 199 4.74 9.85 -4.69
N HIS A 200 4.67 8.76 -3.90
CA HIS A 200 4.79 7.39 -4.42
C HIS A 200 3.42 6.80 -4.80
N LYS A 201 2.82 7.36 -5.86
CA LYS A 201 1.50 6.94 -6.39
C LYS A 201 1.47 5.53 -6.97
N ASN A 202 2.63 4.95 -7.27
CA ASN A 202 2.79 3.64 -7.90
C ASN A 202 2.92 2.47 -6.91
N LEU A 203 2.73 2.73 -5.61
CA LEU A 203 2.73 1.65 -4.63
C LEU A 203 1.53 0.73 -4.84
N CYS A 204 1.76 -0.58 -4.79
CA CYS A 204 0.71 -1.57 -4.68
C CYS A 204 0.15 -1.62 -3.24
N ALA A 205 -0.97 -2.29 -3.01
CA ALA A 205 -1.57 -2.36 -1.68
C ALA A 205 -0.65 -3.00 -0.65
N ALA A 206 0.17 -3.99 -1.03
CA ALA A 206 1.17 -4.58 -0.16
C ALA A 206 2.25 -3.56 0.27
N GLY A 207 2.64 -2.65 -0.62
CA GLY A 207 3.55 -1.55 -0.30
C GLY A 207 2.94 -0.55 0.70
N VAL A 208 1.67 -0.17 0.50
CA VAL A 208 0.94 0.70 1.44
C VAL A 208 0.75 0.01 2.79
N THR A 209 0.39 -1.28 2.78
CA THR A 209 0.27 -2.11 4.00
C THR A 209 1.59 -2.21 4.76
N PHE A 210 2.72 -2.31 4.05
CA PHE A 210 4.04 -2.31 4.66
C PHE A 210 4.33 -0.98 5.37
N LEU A 211 4.05 0.15 4.72
CA LEU A 211 4.19 1.48 5.35
C LEU A 211 3.30 1.61 6.59
N PHE A 212 2.08 1.07 6.55
CA PHE A 212 1.19 1.04 7.70
C PHE A 212 1.77 0.23 8.87
N ALA A 213 2.31 -0.96 8.60
CA ALA A 213 2.96 -1.78 9.63
C ALA A 213 4.20 -1.07 10.22
N VAL A 214 5.00 -0.39 9.39
CA VAL A 214 6.14 0.44 9.84
C VAL A 214 5.66 1.58 10.75
N ALA A 215 4.58 2.25 10.39
CA ALA A 215 4.00 3.35 11.18
C ALA A 215 3.50 2.86 12.55
N ILE A 216 2.77 1.73 12.59
CA ILE A 216 2.34 1.10 13.84
C ILE A 216 3.56 0.74 14.69
N ASN A 217 4.56 0.08 14.11
CA ASN A 217 5.77 -0.32 14.82
C ASN A 217 6.51 0.88 15.43
N LYS A 218 6.63 2.00 14.67
CA LYS A 218 7.22 3.24 15.17
C LYS A 218 6.49 3.77 16.40
N LYS A 219 5.16 3.86 16.34
CA LYS A 219 4.34 4.34 17.48
C LYS A 219 4.37 3.39 18.68
N LEU A 220 4.39 2.08 18.45
CA LEU A 220 4.54 1.10 19.54
C LEU A 220 5.90 1.23 20.24
N ARG A 221 6.98 1.49 19.50
CA ARG A 221 8.30 1.78 20.09
C ARG A 221 8.28 3.07 20.92
N GLU A 222 7.71 4.14 20.38
CA GLU A 222 7.59 5.44 21.08
C GLU A 222 6.77 5.34 22.38
N SER A 223 5.75 4.47 22.41
CA SER A 223 4.92 4.24 23.60
C SER A 223 5.55 3.31 24.65
N GLY A 224 6.75 2.75 24.39
CA GLY A 224 7.38 1.80 25.28
C GLY A 224 6.77 0.40 25.31
N PHE A 225 5.91 0.07 24.35
CA PHE A 225 5.22 -1.23 24.25
C PHE A 225 6.18 -2.43 24.37
N TYR A 226 7.36 -2.35 23.74
CA TYR A 226 8.35 -3.43 23.72
C TYR A 226 9.20 -3.52 25.00
N SER A 227 9.23 -2.48 25.84
CA SER A 227 10.07 -2.46 27.05
C SER A 227 9.45 -3.20 28.22
N VAL A 228 8.14 -3.46 28.20
CA VAL A 228 7.39 -3.96 29.37
C VAL A 228 6.98 -5.43 29.22
N GLN A 229 6.70 -5.93 28.01
CA GLN A 229 6.13 -7.27 27.83
C GLN A 229 6.72 -8.10 26.68
N ASN A 230 7.37 -7.50 25.69
CA ASN A 230 7.97 -8.21 24.56
C ASN A 230 9.27 -7.53 24.14
N PRO A 231 10.44 -8.14 24.36
CA PRO A 231 11.68 -7.61 23.80
C PRO A 231 11.55 -7.55 22.27
N PRO A 232 12.11 -6.51 21.61
CA PRO A 232 12.09 -6.43 20.16
C PRO A 232 12.74 -7.69 19.60
N LEU A 233 12.12 -8.25 18.54
CA LEU A 233 12.69 -9.38 17.83
C LEU A 233 14.12 -9.04 17.40
N GLU A 234 15.09 -9.90 17.72
CA GLU A 234 16.44 -9.80 17.19
C GLU A 234 16.35 -9.96 15.66
N GLY A 235 16.57 -8.87 14.93
CA GLY A 235 16.49 -8.84 13.48
C GLY A 235 15.40 -7.92 12.91
N GLY A 236 15.13 -6.83 13.60
CA GLY A 236 14.06 -5.86 13.29
C GLY A 236 13.86 -5.50 11.81
N LEU A 237 12.58 -5.32 11.44
CA LEU A 237 12.16 -4.62 10.23
C LEU A 237 12.76 -3.21 10.18
#